data_c8109b88eaef9ffd3547c75df35579f7
#
_entry.id   c8109b88eaef9ffd3547c75df35579f7
#
_cell.length_a   1.000
_cell.length_b   1.000
_cell.length_c   1.000
_cell.angle_alpha   90.00
_cell.angle_beta   90.00
_cell.angle_gamma   90.00
#
_symmetry.space_group_name_H-M   'P 1'
#
loop_
_entity.id
_entity.type
_entity.pdbx_description
1 polymer ?
#
loop_
_entity_poly.entity_id
_entity_poly.type
_entity_poly.pdbx_seq_one_letter_code
_entity_poly.pdbx_strand_id
1 'polypeptide(L)'
;TPRSSSAASDVYKRQIPGYLQAKRGSHIVITTIMFNFLAASIMVWLLAGRLKAPGQMSPETRSFSENAELPFIHDIANALGMEMARSPLNLSFVVALLACVGVWVLIWRSRLGYAIRATGHSTKAAEYAGIPVSTIIIVTMAISGGLAGMMAINEILGVQHRTILGFTSGYGFTGIAVALMGRNHPVGIVLASLLF
;
A
#
# COMPACT_ATOMS: atom_id res chain seq x y z
N THR A 1 -2.25 18.72 -10.98
CA THR A 1 -2.90 17.46 -10.60
C THR A 1 -1.91 16.50 -9.96
N PRO A 2 -1.60 16.62 -8.67
CA PRO A 2 -0.59 15.77 -8.02
C PRO A 2 -1.17 14.52 -7.36
N ARG A 3 -2.42 14.13 -7.67
CA ARG A 3 -3.13 13.03 -6.98
C ARG A 3 -2.67 11.62 -7.34
N SER A 4 -1.94 11.42 -8.43
CA SER A 4 -1.50 10.08 -8.88
C SER A 4 -0.04 9.75 -8.53
N SER A 5 0.71 10.70 -7.96
CA SER A 5 2.16 10.57 -7.87
C SER A 5 2.63 9.66 -6.73
N SER A 6 1.96 9.62 -5.57
CA SER A 6 2.42 8.82 -4.43
C SER A 6 2.17 7.31 -4.63
N ALA A 7 0.94 6.93 -4.97
CA ALA A 7 0.62 5.53 -5.24
C ALA A 7 1.38 5.00 -6.46
N ALA A 8 1.47 5.80 -7.54
CA ALA A 8 2.28 5.45 -8.70
C ALA A 8 3.76 5.32 -8.35
N SER A 9 4.33 6.23 -7.53
CA SER A 9 5.72 6.15 -7.13
C SER A 9 6.02 4.88 -6.31
N ASP A 10 5.10 4.43 -5.47
CA ASP A 10 5.29 3.20 -4.68
C ASP A 10 5.20 1.94 -5.55
N VAL A 11 4.36 1.95 -6.57
CA VAL A 11 4.33 0.88 -7.58
C VAL A 11 5.67 0.82 -8.32
N TYR A 12 6.18 1.94 -8.82
CA TYR A 12 7.47 1.99 -9.52
C TYR A 12 8.65 1.59 -8.63
N LYS A 13 8.67 2.02 -7.36
CA LYS A 13 9.73 1.65 -6.40
C LYS A 13 9.82 0.13 -6.19
N ARG A 14 8.70 -0.58 -6.20
CA ARG A 14 8.69 -2.04 -6.05
C ARG A 14 8.93 -2.79 -7.35
N GLN A 15 8.64 -2.19 -8.50
CA GLN A 15 8.92 -2.79 -9.80
C GLN A 15 10.42 -2.94 -10.05
N ILE A 16 11.24 -1.95 -9.66
CA ILE A 16 12.70 -2.00 -9.86
C ILE A 16 13.35 -3.14 -9.05
N PRO A 17 13.09 -3.30 -7.73
CA PRO A 17 13.56 -4.46 -6.99
C PRO A 17 13.07 -5.79 -7.55
N GLY A 18 11.79 -5.87 -7.96
CA GLY A 18 11.22 -7.05 -8.59
C GLY A 18 11.93 -7.43 -9.89
N TYR A 19 12.23 -6.44 -10.74
CA TYR A 19 12.98 -6.65 -11.97
C TYR A 19 14.42 -7.10 -11.70
N LEU A 20 15.11 -6.46 -10.73
CA LEU A 20 16.46 -6.83 -10.32
C LEU A 20 16.53 -8.25 -9.76
N GLN A 21 15.53 -8.65 -8.96
CA GLN A 21 15.46 -10.04 -8.49
C GLN A 21 15.21 -11.01 -9.62
N ALA A 22 14.24 -10.73 -10.48
CA ALA A 22 13.83 -11.65 -11.55
C ALA A 22 14.91 -11.84 -12.63
N LYS A 23 15.72 -10.79 -12.93
CA LYS A 23 16.71 -10.80 -14.01
C LYS A 23 18.15 -10.93 -13.53
N ARG A 24 18.48 -10.46 -12.33
CA ARG A 24 19.85 -10.39 -11.80
C ARG A 24 20.08 -11.26 -10.58
N GLY A 25 19.05 -11.95 -10.05
CA GLY A 25 19.16 -12.81 -8.86
C GLY A 25 19.54 -12.07 -7.57
N SER A 26 19.35 -10.74 -7.51
CA SER A 26 19.66 -9.95 -6.33
C SER A 26 18.72 -10.29 -5.16
N HIS A 27 19.25 -10.24 -3.93
CA HIS A 27 18.43 -10.42 -2.74
C HIS A 27 17.39 -9.31 -2.63
N ILE A 28 16.09 -9.67 -2.76
CA ILE A 28 14.99 -8.71 -2.77
C ILE A 28 14.94 -7.86 -1.50
N VAL A 29 15.25 -8.46 -0.35
CA VAL A 29 15.21 -7.77 0.96
C VAL A 29 16.23 -6.63 1.00
N ILE A 30 17.47 -6.89 0.58
CA ILE A 30 18.54 -5.89 0.57
C ILE A 30 18.19 -4.76 -0.40
N THR A 31 17.74 -5.12 -1.60
CA THR A 31 17.37 -4.15 -2.63
C THR A 31 16.20 -3.27 -2.18
N THR A 32 15.17 -3.85 -1.56
CA THR A 32 14.01 -3.08 -1.08
C THR A 32 14.37 -2.15 0.07
N ILE A 33 15.24 -2.56 1.00
CA ILE A 33 15.74 -1.70 2.07
C ILE A 33 16.51 -0.51 1.49
N MET A 34 17.41 -0.74 0.55
CA MET A 34 18.17 0.32 -0.13
C MET A 34 17.23 1.33 -0.83
N PHE A 35 16.25 0.83 -1.57
CA PHE A 35 15.25 1.69 -2.22
C PHE A 35 14.36 2.43 -1.22
N ASN A 36 14.12 1.88 -0.04
CA ASN A 36 13.38 2.56 1.02
C ASN A 36 14.15 3.79 1.53
N PHE A 37 15.45 3.66 1.81
CA PHE A 37 16.29 4.80 2.19
C PHE A 37 16.37 5.85 1.09
N LEU A 38 16.52 5.44 -0.18
CA LEU A 38 16.52 6.37 -1.31
C LEU A 38 15.18 7.12 -1.40
N ALA A 39 14.08 6.43 -1.22
CA ALA A 39 12.75 7.03 -1.22
C ALA A 39 12.55 8.02 -0.08
N ALA A 40 13.02 7.69 1.12
CA ALA A 40 12.99 8.59 2.27
C ALA A 40 13.80 9.87 2.00
N SER A 41 15.00 9.73 1.45
CA SER A 41 15.87 10.87 1.09
C SER A 41 15.22 11.78 0.04
N ILE A 42 14.61 11.21 -0.99
CA ILE A 42 13.87 11.97 -2.01
C ILE A 42 12.67 12.70 -1.39
N MET A 43 11.97 12.05 -0.47
CA MET A 43 10.81 12.66 0.22
C MET A 43 11.24 13.85 1.08
N VAL A 44 12.34 13.71 1.84
CA VAL A 44 12.93 14.83 2.61
C VAL A 44 13.29 15.98 1.71
N TRP A 45 13.98 15.71 0.59
CA TRP A 45 14.37 16.74 -0.36
C TRP A 45 13.17 17.48 -0.98
N LEU A 46 12.12 16.75 -1.34
CA LEU A 46 10.87 17.32 -1.88
C LEU A 46 10.14 18.18 -0.84
N LEU A 47 9.97 17.66 0.38
CA LEU A 47 9.28 18.37 1.46
C LEU A 47 10.04 19.60 1.92
N ALA A 48 11.36 19.51 2.08
CA ALA A 48 12.17 20.65 2.52
C ALA A 48 12.35 21.73 1.46
N GLY A 49 12.41 21.33 0.17
CA GLY A 49 12.73 22.25 -0.92
C GLY A 49 11.52 22.83 -1.64
N ARG A 50 10.64 21.97 -2.15
CA ARG A 50 9.59 22.38 -3.11
C ARG A 50 8.17 22.42 -2.54
N LEU A 51 7.87 21.58 -1.56
CA LEU A 51 6.52 21.36 -1.06
C LEU A 51 6.29 21.97 0.32
N LYS A 52 7.32 22.59 0.91
CA LYS A 52 7.23 23.22 2.22
C LYS A 52 6.20 24.35 2.22
N ALA A 53 5.31 24.35 3.21
CA ALA A 53 4.39 25.45 3.42
C ALA A 53 5.18 26.70 3.90
N PRO A 54 4.95 27.89 3.32
CA PRO A 54 5.62 29.11 3.77
C PRO A 54 5.21 29.44 5.21
N GLY A 55 6.19 29.72 6.07
CA GLY A 55 5.97 30.10 7.46
C GLY A 55 5.98 28.97 8.48
N GLN A 56 6.13 27.71 8.08
CA GLN A 56 6.24 26.58 9.00
C GLN A 56 7.72 26.18 9.20
N MET A 57 8.07 25.84 10.45
CA MET A 57 9.42 25.33 10.77
C MET A 57 9.58 23.87 10.37
N SER A 58 8.54 23.05 10.52
CA SER A 58 8.57 21.63 10.15
C SER A 58 8.41 21.43 8.63
N PRO A 59 9.06 20.40 8.06
CA PRO A 59 8.94 20.06 6.63
C PRO A 59 7.60 19.35 6.38
N GLU A 60 6.54 20.14 6.28
CA GLU A 60 5.16 19.69 6.02
C GLU A 60 4.62 20.35 4.76
N THR A 61 3.71 19.68 4.06
CA THR A 61 2.97 20.30 2.97
C THR A 61 1.86 21.20 3.53
N ARG A 62 1.34 22.10 2.69
CA ARG A 62 0.09 22.79 3.00
C ARG A 62 -1.02 21.76 3.24
N SER A 63 -1.94 22.06 4.16
CA SER A 63 -3.16 21.29 4.32
C SER A 63 -3.92 21.23 2.99
N PHE A 64 -4.48 20.08 2.70
CA PHE A 64 -5.32 19.92 1.52
C PHE A 64 -6.64 20.68 1.72
N SER A 65 -7.28 21.09 0.62
CA SER A 65 -8.61 21.71 0.69
C SER A 65 -9.65 20.67 1.15
N GLU A 66 -10.68 21.14 1.86
CA GLU A 66 -11.80 20.30 2.35
C GLU A 66 -12.40 19.40 1.27
N ASN A 67 -12.42 19.85 0.03
CA ASN A 67 -12.89 19.04 -1.12
C ASN A 67 -11.96 17.88 -1.50
N ALA A 68 -10.77 17.78 -0.90
CA ALA A 68 -9.81 16.71 -1.15
C ALA A 68 -9.77 15.65 -0.02
N GLU A 69 -10.50 15.89 1.05
CA GLU A 69 -10.62 14.99 2.19
C GLU A 69 -11.52 13.80 1.87
N LEU A 70 -11.21 12.66 2.45
CA LEU A 70 -12.10 11.50 2.33
C LEU A 70 -13.31 11.71 3.25
N PRO A 71 -14.55 11.58 2.74
CA PRO A 71 -15.75 11.75 3.56
C PRO A 71 -15.76 10.70 4.68
N PHE A 72 -16.16 11.13 5.86
CA PHE A 72 -16.35 10.22 6.98
C PHE A 72 -17.63 9.39 6.79
N ILE A 73 -17.63 8.18 7.30
CA ILE A 73 -18.81 7.30 7.20
C ILE A 73 -20.02 7.89 7.91
N HIS A 74 -19.81 8.63 9.01
CA HIS A 74 -20.92 9.28 9.72
C HIS A 74 -21.58 10.38 8.89
N ASP A 75 -20.87 11.11 8.03
CA ASP A 75 -21.45 12.12 7.14
C ASP A 75 -22.35 11.47 6.10
N ILE A 76 -21.91 10.35 5.55
CA ILE A 76 -22.69 9.56 4.58
C ILE A 76 -23.92 8.94 5.27
N ALA A 77 -23.75 8.40 6.49
CA ALA A 77 -24.84 7.81 7.26
C ALA A 77 -25.89 8.85 7.66
N ASN A 78 -25.46 10.04 8.08
CA ASN A 78 -26.35 11.16 8.40
C ASN A 78 -27.10 11.65 7.15
N ALA A 79 -26.47 11.69 5.98
CA ALA A 79 -27.13 12.01 4.72
C ALA A 79 -28.17 10.96 4.31
N LEU A 80 -28.03 9.71 4.76
CA LEU A 80 -28.99 8.60 4.58
C LEU A 80 -30.06 8.53 5.71
N GLY A 81 -30.05 9.49 6.66
CA GLY A 81 -31.04 9.56 7.74
C GLY A 81 -30.77 8.64 8.93
N MET A 82 -29.57 8.08 9.04
CA MET A 82 -29.14 7.29 10.20
C MET A 82 -28.28 8.17 11.12
N GLU A 83 -28.77 8.48 12.32
CA GLU A 83 -28.00 9.19 13.34
C GLU A 83 -26.87 8.30 13.86
N MET A 84 -25.67 8.42 13.32
CA MET A 84 -24.49 7.74 13.84
C MET A 84 -23.62 8.72 14.64
N ALA A 85 -23.15 8.26 15.81
CA ALA A 85 -22.16 8.99 16.59
C ALA A 85 -20.91 9.24 15.74
N ARG A 86 -20.22 10.37 15.99
CA ARG A 86 -18.97 10.72 15.30
C ARG A 86 -17.96 9.58 15.45
N SER A 87 -17.67 8.92 14.35
CA SER A 87 -16.71 7.82 14.27
C SER A 87 -15.53 8.26 13.42
N PRO A 88 -14.28 7.93 13.80
CA PRO A 88 -13.10 8.17 12.98
C PRO A 88 -13.02 7.27 11.74
N LEU A 89 -14.05 6.45 11.49
CA LEU A 89 -14.12 5.56 10.33
C LEU A 89 -14.34 6.37 9.05
N ASN A 90 -13.38 6.28 8.16
CA ASN A 90 -13.42 6.92 6.85
C ASN A 90 -13.87 5.93 5.77
N LEU A 91 -14.25 6.45 4.62
CA LEU A 91 -14.58 5.64 3.43
C LEU A 91 -13.44 4.68 3.03
N SER A 92 -12.21 4.97 3.43
CA SER A 92 -11.04 4.11 3.21
C SER A 92 -11.17 2.72 3.85
N PHE A 93 -11.93 2.59 4.95
CA PHE A 93 -12.22 1.29 5.57
C PHE A 93 -13.00 0.36 4.61
N VAL A 94 -13.99 0.91 3.93
CA VAL A 94 -14.76 0.17 2.91
C VAL A 94 -13.86 -0.21 1.74
N VAL A 95 -13.01 0.71 1.30
CA VAL A 95 -12.02 0.46 0.23
C VAL A 95 -11.04 -0.64 0.65
N ALA A 96 -10.59 -0.67 1.90
CA ALA A 96 -9.71 -1.72 2.43
C ALA A 96 -10.40 -3.09 2.44
N LEU A 97 -11.67 -3.17 2.84
CA LEU A 97 -12.45 -4.41 2.77
C LEU A 97 -12.64 -4.89 1.33
N LEU A 98 -12.95 -3.98 0.41
CA LEU A 98 -13.06 -4.29 -1.02
C LEU A 98 -11.71 -4.77 -1.59
N ALA A 99 -10.60 -4.16 -1.17
CA ALA A 99 -9.26 -4.60 -1.54
C ALA A 99 -8.97 -6.02 -1.02
N CYS A 100 -9.36 -6.35 0.22
CA CYS A 100 -9.23 -7.70 0.76
C CYS A 100 -10.02 -8.73 -0.04
N VAL A 101 -11.27 -8.40 -0.41
CA VAL A 101 -12.09 -9.26 -1.28
C VAL A 101 -11.46 -9.39 -2.67
N GLY A 102 -10.98 -8.28 -3.23
CA GLY A 102 -10.29 -8.27 -4.53
C GLY A 102 -9.05 -9.15 -4.54
N VAL A 103 -8.22 -9.06 -3.50
CA VAL A 103 -7.04 -9.92 -3.33
C VAL A 103 -7.45 -11.38 -3.15
N TRP A 104 -8.50 -11.66 -2.40
CA TRP A 104 -9.01 -13.02 -2.26
C TRP A 104 -9.44 -13.60 -3.61
N VAL A 105 -10.25 -12.87 -4.38
CA VAL A 105 -10.67 -13.29 -5.72
C VAL A 105 -9.46 -13.48 -6.63
N LEU A 106 -8.51 -12.54 -6.62
CA LEU A 106 -7.30 -12.61 -7.43
C LEU A 106 -6.49 -13.85 -7.11
N ILE A 107 -6.26 -14.18 -5.84
CA ILE A 107 -5.41 -15.31 -5.44
C ILE A 107 -6.11 -16.64 -5.66
N TRP A 108 -7.42 -16.77 -5.36
CA TRP A 108 -8.11 -18.06 -5.37
C TRP A 108 -8.94 -18.32 -6.63
N ARG A 109 -9.41 -17.27 -7.32
CA ARG A 109 -10.31 -17.40 -8.47
C ARG A 109 -9.70 -17.04 -9.82
N SER A 110 -8.48 -16.49 -9.86
CA SER A 110 -7.84 -16.07 -11.11
C SER A 110 -6.70 -16.99 -11.56
N ARG A 111 -6.42 -16.98 -12.87
CA ARG A 111 -5.26 -17.69 -13.47
C ARG A 111 -3.94 -17.12 -12.94
N LEU A 112 -3.88 -15.83 -12.71
CA LEU A 112 -2.74 -15.15 -12.09
C LEU A 112 -2.48 -15.68 -10.67
N GLY A 113 -3.52 -15.81 -9.85
CA GLY A 113 -3.41 -16.36 -8.51
C GLY A 113 -2.92 -17.79 -8.48
N TYR A 114 -3.35 -18.62 -9.44
CA TYR A 114 -2.79 -19.96 -9.62
C TYR A 114 -1.29 -19.91 -9.92
N ALA A 115 -0.86 -19.08 -10.88
CA ALA A 115 0.55 -18.94 -11.23
C ALA A 115 1.40 -18.41 -10.06
N ILE A 116 0.88 -17.46 -9.28
CA ILE A 116 1.53 -16.93 -8.07
C ILE A 116 1.74 -18.06 -7.04
N ARG A 117 0.71 -18.84 -6.75
CA ARG A 117 0.79 -19.94 -5.78
C ARG A 117 1.73 -21.05 -6.28
N ALA A 118 1.65 -21.42 -7.55
CA ALA A 118 2.53 -22.44 -8.15
C ALA A 118 4.00 -22.00 -8.07
N THR A 119 4.30 -20.75 -8.40
CA THR A 119 5.65 -20.17 -8.29
C THR A 119 6.11 -20.11 -6.83
N GLY A 120 5.22 -19.84 -5.88
CA GLY A 120 5.52 -19.78 -4.46
C GLY A 120 5.83 -21.17 -3.86
N HIS A 121 5.24 -22.23 -4.37
CA HIS A 121 5.54 -23.60 -3.95
C HIS A 121 6.86 -24.11 -4.51
N SER A 122 7.08 -23.95 -5.81
CA SER A 122 8.32 -24.36 -6.47
C SER A 122 8.51 -23.59 -7.78
N THR A 123 9.54 -22.77 -7.83
CA THR A 123 9.91 -22.03 -9.04
C THR A 123 10.27 -22.95 -10.20
N LYS A 124 11.01 -24.04 -9.92
CA LYS A 124 11.39 -25.03 -10.94
C LYS A 124 10.17 -25.75 -11.53
N ALA A 125 9.24 -26.19 -10.67
CA ALA A 125 8.02 -26.83 -11.14
C ALA A 125 7.14 -25.89 -11.96
N ALA A 126 7.07 -24.61 -11.58
CA ALA A 126 6.35 -23.58 -12.33
C ALA A 126 6.96 -23.35 -13.74
N GLU A 127 8.29 -23.33 -13.85
CA GLU A 127 8.98 -23.23 -15.14
C GLU A 127 8.69 -24.44 -16.04
N TYR A 128 8.73 -25.66 -15.50
CA TYR A 128 8.36 -26.87 -16.24
C TYR A 128 6.90 -26.86 -16.71
N ALA A 129 6.01 -26.22 -15.94
CA ALA A 129 4.61 -26.00 -16.32
C ALA A 129 4.40 -24.86 -17.33
N GLY A 130 5.48 -24.21 -17.81
CA GLY A 130 5.42 -23.13 -18.78
C GLY A 130 5.02 -21.78 -18.18
N ILE A 131 5.09 -21.61 -16.87
CA ILE A 131 4.76 -20.35 -16.20
C ILE A 131 6.00 -19.43 -16.25
N PRO A 132 5.88 -18.20 -16.78
CA PRO A 132 7.00 -17.25 -16.83
C PRO A 132 7.26 -16.66 -15.44
N VAL A 133 8.08 -17.33 -14.63
CA VAL A 133 8.35 -17.00 -13.21
C VAL A 133 8.79 -15.54 -13.04
N SER A 134 9.68 -15.03 -13.90
CA SER A 134 10.15 -13.63 -13.84
C SER A 134 8.99 -12.64 -13.96
N THR A 135 8.07 -12.87 -14.88
CA THR A 135 6.90 -12.00 -15.09
C THR A 135 5.97 -12.06 -13.89
N ILE A 136 5.74 -13.26 -13.33
CA ILE A 136 4.89 -13.42 -12.14
C ILE A 136 5.46 -12.67 -10.94
N ILE A 137 6.77 -12.73 -10.71
CA ILE A 137 7.43 -11.99 -9.63
C ILE A 137 7.21 -10.48 -9.81
N ILE A 138 7.43 -9.94 -11.00
CA ILE A 138 7.27 -8.50 -11.28
C ILE A 138 5.82 -8.07 -11.06
N VAL A 139 4.86 -8.82 -11.59
CA VAL A 139 3.42 -8.52 -11.43
C VAL A 139 2.99 -8.57 -9.96
N THR A 140 3.42 -9.58 -9.21
CA THR A 140 3.11 -9.72 -7.77
C THR A 140 3.69 -8.54 -6.98
N MET A 141 4.92 -8.13 -7.28
CA MET A 141 5.53 -6.96 -6.65
C MET A 141 4.81 -5.66 -7.01
N ALA A 142 4.35 -5.51 -8.24
CA ALA A 142 3.56 -4.34 -8.66
C ALA A 142 2.20 -4.28 -7.93
N ILE A 143 1.49 -5.39 -7.82
CA ILE A 143 0.23 -5.48 -7.07
C ILE A 143 0.46 -5.14 -5.59
N SER A 144 1.49 -5.72 -4.96
CA SER A 144 1.86 -5.41 -3.58
C SER A 144 2.21 -3.93 -3.38
N GLY A 145 2.90 -3.31 -4.35
CA GLY A 145 3.20 -1.87 -4.33
C GLY A 145 1.94 -1.01 -4.45
N GLY A 146 1.00 -1.41 -5.29
CA GLY A 146 -0.30 -0.75 -5.44
C GLY A 146 -1.11 -0.76 -4.13
N LEU A 147 -1.19 -1.91 -3.48
CA LEU A 147 -1.88 -2.04 -2.19
C LEU A 147 -1.21 -1.20 -1.09
N ALA A 148 0.13 -1.17 -1.05
CA ALA A 148 0.84 -0.31 -0.12
C ALA A 148 0.62 1.19 -0.40
N GLY A 149 0.45 1.59 -1.67
CA GLY A 149 0.09 2.95 -2.04
C GLY A 149 -1.31 3.36 -1.58
N MET A 150 -2.26 2.42 -1.54
CA MET A 150 -3.62 2.68 -1.01
C MET A 150 -3.59 3.04 0.49
N MET A 151 -2.70 2.43 1.27
CA MET A 151 -2.49 2.80 2.68
C MET A 151 -2.04 4.26 2.81
N ALA A 152 -1.11 4.71 1.95
CA ALA A 152 -0.65 6.09 1.97
C ALA A 152 -1.78 7.09 1.63
N ILE A 153 -2.71 6.73 0.74
CA ILE A 153 -3.89 7.54 0.42
C ILE A 153 -4.77 7.71 1.67
N ASN A 154 -5.03 6.63 2.40
CA ASN A 154 -5.81 6.69 3.64
C ASN A 154 -5.14 7.59 4.68
N GLU A 155 -3.85 7.43 4.92
CA GLU A 155 -3.13 8.18 5.95
C GLU A 155 -3.07 9.68 5.62
N ILE A 156 -2.77 10.02 4.36
CA ILE A 156 -2.58 11.41 3.94
C ILE A 156 -3.91 12.15 3.74
N LEU A 157 -4.92 11.51 3.12
CA LEU A 157 -6.19 12.16 2.81
C LEU A 157 -7.29 11.91 3.85
N GLY A 158 -7.20 10.81 4.60
CA GLY A 158 -8.22 10.40 5.55
C GLY A 158 -7.91 10.80 7.00
N VAL A 159 -6.64 10.96 7.39
CA VAL A 159 -6.25 11.17 8.78
C VAL A 159 -5.49 12.47 8.98
N GLN A 160 -4.42 12.68 8.21
CA GLN A 160 -3.49 13.78 8.46
C GLN A 160 -3.82 15.06 7.65
N HIS A 161 -4.56 14.96 6.55
CA HIS A 161 -4.92 16.05 5.62
C HIS A 161 -3.70 16.85 5.10
N ARG A 162 -2.50 16.36 5.33
CA ARG A 162 -1.21 16.92 4.91
C ARG A 162 -0.16 15.82 4.86
N THR A 163 0.92 16.04 4.15
CA THR A 163 2.05 15.11 4.14
C THR A 163 3.08 15.53 5.16
N ILE A 164 3.33 14.68 6.14
CA ILE A 164 4.32 14.87 7.21
C ILE A 164 5.50 13.95 6.97
N LEU A 165 6.70 14.39 7.34
CA LEU A 165 7.88 13.54 7.28
C LEU A 165 7.71 12.34 8.23
N GLY A 166 7.97 11.13 7.72
CA GLY A 166 7.90 9.90 8.54
C GLY A 166 6.48 9.40 8.82
N PHE A 167 5.47 9.81 8.05
CA PHE A 167 4.06 9.40 8.21
C PHE A 167 3.86 7.87 8.27
N THR A 168 4.77 7.10 7.71
CA THR A 168 4.70 5.63 7.72
C THR A 168 5.10 4.98 9.04
N SER A 169 5.75 5.71 9.96
CA SER A 169 6.07 5.37 11.38
C SER A 169 6.06 3.89 11.79
N GLY A 170 6.63 2.99 10.97
CA GLY A 170 6.68 1.56 11.30
C GLY A 170 5.46 0.74 10.88
N TYR A 171 4.42 1.32 10.28
CA TYR A 171 3.23 0.58 9.81
C TYR A 171 3.55 -0.62 8.89
N GLY A 172 4.67 -0.57 8.18
CA GLY A 172 5.14 -1.71 7.39
C GLY A 172 5.46 -2.94 8.23
N PHE A 173 6.11 -2.74 9.39
CA PHE A 173 6.44 -3.84 10.32
C PHE A 173 5.18 -4.36 11.02
N THR A 174 4.29 -3.46 11.45
CA THR A 174 2.98 -3.81 11.98
C THR A 174 2.18 -4.63 10.96
N GLY A 175 2.16 -4.22 9.69
CA GLY A 175 1.51 -4.96 8.62
C GLY A 175 2.08 -6.36 8.41
N ILE A 176 3.40 -6.55 8.55
CA ILE A 176 4.03 -7.88 8.50
C ILE A 176 3.55 -8.74 9.68
N ALA A 177 3.52 -8.19 10.91
CA ALA A 177 3.05 -8.90 12.09
C ALA A 177 1.59 -9.35 11.94
N VAL A 178 0.71 -8.45 11.50
CA VAL A 178 -0.71 -8.73 11.23
C VAL A 178 -0.87 -9.79 10.13
N ALA A 179 -0.09 -9.72 9.05
CA ALA A 179 -0.14 -10.68 7.96
C ALA A 179 0.28 -12.09 8.41
N LEU A 180 1.33 -12.19 9.24
CA LEU A 180 1.79 -13.47 9.80
C LEU A 180 0.76 -14.03 10.79
N MET A 181 0.18 -13.20 11.67
CA MET A 181 -0.89 -13.60 12.58
C MET A 181 -2.12 -14.08 11.82
N GLY A 182 -2.49 -13.42 10.73
CA GLY A 182 -3.57 -13.81 9.82
C GLY A 182 -3.22 -14.99 8.90
N ARG A 183 -2.03 -15.63 9.04
CA ARG A 183 -1.54 -16.74 8.21
C ARG A 183 -1.57 -16.44 6.71
N ASN A 184 -1.34 -15.20 6.34
CA ASN A 184 -1.38 -14.70 4.95
C ASN A 184 -2.72 -14.96 4.23
N HIS A 185 -3.80 -15.19 4.97
CA HIS A 185 -5.14 -15.36 4.41
C HIS A 185 -5.92 -14.05 4.59
N PRO A 186 -6.59 -13.50 3.55
CA PRO A 186 -7.26 -12.20 3.64
C PRO A 186 -8.26 -12.09 4.79
N VAL A 187 -9.08 -13.11 5.03
CA VAL A 187 -10.02 -13.13 6.17
C VAL A 187 -9.26 -13.13 7.50
N GLY A 188 -8.18 -13.90 7.60
CA GLY A 188 -7.33 -13.94 8.79
C GLY A 188 -6.66 -12.59 9.05
N ILE A 189 -6.24 -11.88 8.01
CA ILE A 189 -5.64 -10.53 8.11
C ILE A 189 -6.66 -9.53 8.64
N VAL A 190 -7.92 -9.57 8.16
CA VAL A 190 -8.99 -8.70 8.68
C VAL A 190 -9.23 -8.97 10.17
N LEU A 191 -9.34 -10.23 10.59
CA LEU A 191 -9.51 -10.58 12.00
C LEU A 191 -8.30 -10.18 12.84
N ALA A 192 -7.09 -10.41 12.35
CA ALA A 192 -5.85 -10.03 13.03
C ALA A 192 -5.74 -8.51 13.17
N SER A 193 -6.15 -7.74 12.16
CA SER A 193 -6.12 -6.27 12.22
C SER A 193 -7.12 -5.67 13.21
N LEU A 194 -8.19 -6.41 13.56
CA LEU A 194 -9.14 -5.99 14.60
C LEU A 194 -8.63 -6.28 16.01
N LEU A 195 -7.71 -7.25 16.15
CA LEU A 195 -7.11 -7.62 17.43
C LEU A 195 -5.87 -6.79 17.76
N PHE A 196 -5.21 -6.20 16.76
CA PHE A 196 -3.97 -5.46 16.89
C PHE A 196 -4.18 -3.97 17.10
#